data_cf7d0492eee19137496384a02137735d
#
_entry.id   cf7d0492eee19137496384a02137735d
#
_cell.length_a   1.000
_cell.length_b   1.000
_cell.length_c   1.000
_cell.angle_alpha   90.00
_cell.angle_beta   90.00
_cell.angle_gamma   90.00
#
_symmetry.space_group_name_H-M   'P 1'
#
loop_
_entity.id
_entity.type
_entity.pdbx_description
1 polymer ?
#
loop_
_entity_poly.entity_id
_entity_poly.type
_entity_poly.pdbx_seq_one_letter_code
_entity_poly.pdbx_strand_id
1 'polypeptide(L)'
;MQQQKPLEGAQLVIMTIALSLATFMQVLDSTIANVAIPTIAGNLGSSLSQGTWVITSFGVANAISIPLTGWLAKRVGEVKLFLWSTIAFAIASWACGVSSSLNMLIFFRVIQGIVAGPLIPLSQSLLLNNYPPAKRSIALALWSMTVSVAPICGPILGGYISDNYHWGWIFFINVPIGVAVVLMTLQTLRGRETRTERRRIDAVGLALLVIGIGSLQIMLDRGKELDWFSSQEIIILTVVAVVAICFLIVWELTDDNPIVDLSLFKSRNFTIGCLCISLAYMLYFGAIVLLPQLLQEVYGYTATWAGLASAPVGIIPVILSPIIGRFAHKLDMRRLVTFSFIMYAVCFYWRAYTFEPGMDFGASAWPQFIQGFAVACFFMPLTTITLSGLPPERLAAASSLSNFTRTLAGSIGTSITTTMWTNRESLHHAQLTESVNPFNPNAQAMYSQLEGLGMTQQQASGWIAQQITNQGLIISANEIFWMSAGIFLVLLGLVWFAKPPFGAGGGGGGAH
;
A
#
# COMPACT_ATOMS: atom_id res chain seq x y z
N MET A 1 -14.19 -32.89 -15.10
CA MET A 1 -14.35 -31.53 -14.51
C MET A 1 -15.04 -30.66 -15.55
N GLN A 2 -16.28 -30.28 -15.34
CA GLN A 2 -16.88 -29.23 -16.18
C GLN A 2 -16.22 -27.90 -15.75
N GLN A 3 -15.23 -27.44 -16.53
CA GLN A 3 -14.78 -26.05 -16.43
C GLN A 3 -16.00 -25.18 -16.71
N GLN A 4 -16.42 -24.40 -15.72
CA GLN A 4 -17.49 -23.43 -15.91
C GLN A 4 -17.11 -22.51 -17.06
N LYS A 5 -18.02 -22.31 -18.02
CA LYS A 5 -17.78 -21.40 -19.17
C LYS A 5 -17.44 -20.00 -18.62
N PRO A 6 -16.42 -19.34 -19.17
CA PRO A 6 -16.12 -17.95 -18.82
C PRO A 6 -17.36 -17.07 -18.93
N LEU A 7 -17.43 -16.01 -18.12
CA LEU A 7 -18.49 -15.01 -18.24
C LEU A 7 -18.29 -14.17 -19.51
N GLU A 8 -19.37 -13.73 -20.12
CA GLU A 8 -19.36 -12.91 -21.34
C GLU A 8 -20.34 -11.74 -21.23
N GLY A 9 -20.16 -10.72 -22.07
CA GLY A 9 -21.06 -9.59 -22.19
C GLY A 9 -21.24 -8.78 -20.91
N ALA A 10 -22.47 -8.39 -20.61
CA ALA A 10 -22.80 -7.53 -19.46
C ALA A 10 -22.45 -8.17 -18.11
N GLN A 11 -22.58 -9.49 -17.96
CA GLN A 11 -22.24 -10.18 -16.71
C GLN A 11 -20.74 -10.07 -16.38
N LEU A 12 -19.86 -10.15 -17.40
CA LEU A 12 -18.43 -9.97 -17.23
C LEU A 12 -18.09 -8.55 -16.77
N VAL A 13 -18.76 -7.54 -17.36
CA VAL A 13 -18.55 -6.13 -16.98
C VAL A 13 -19.03 -5.87 -15.55
N ILE A 14 -20.23 -6.33 -15.18
CA ILE A 14 -20.78 -6.14 -13.82
C ILE A 14 -19.88 -6.82 -12.78
N MET A 15 -19.43 -8.05 -13.04
CA MET A 15 -18.48 -8.75 -12.15
C MET A 15 -17.18 -7.96 -12.01
N THR A 16 -16.62 -7.45 -13.11
CA THR A 16 -15.37 -6.67 -13.08
C THR A 16 -15.53 -5.41 -12.24
N ILE A 17 -16.65 -4.69 -12.41
CA ILE A 17 -16.96 -3.51 -11.60
C ILE A 17 -17.08 -3.89 -10.12
N ALA A 18 -17.80 -4.97 -9.79
CA ALA A 18 -17.98 -5.41 -8.41
C ALA A 18 -16.65 -5.72 -7.72
N LEU A 19 -15.81 -6.53 -8.37
CA LEU A 19 -14.53 -6.95 -7.79
C LEU A 19 -13.51 -5.80 -7.72
N SER A 20 -13.49 -4.91 -8.71
CA SER A 20 -12.67 -3.69 -8.69
C SER A 20 -13.15 -2.72 -7.62
N LEU A 21 -14.47 -2.55 -7.46
CA LEU A 21 -15.04 -1.64 -6.46
C LEU A 21 -14.80 -2.14 -5.02
N ALA A 22 -14.81 -3.45 -4.78
CA ALA A 22 -14.42 -4.03 -3.49
C ALA A 22 -12.96 -3.75 -3.17
N THR A 23 -12.07 -3.90 -4.16
CA THR A 23 -10.64 -3.57 -4.02
C THR A 23 -10.46 -2.08 -3.75
N PHE A 24 -11.16 -1.22 -4.50
CA PHE A 24 -11.15 0.23 -4.29
C PHE A 24 -11.56 0.60 -2.86
N MET A 25 -12.69 0.07 -2.41
CA MET A 25 -13.25 0.31 -1.07
C MET A 25 -12.23 -0.04 0.03
N GLN A 26 -11.60 -1.21 -0.05
CA GLN A 26 -10.61 -1.64 0.94
C GLN A 26 -9.34 -0.79 0.92
N VAL A 27 -8.78 -0.49 -0.26
CA VAL A 27 -7.57 0.33 -0.38
C VAL A 27 -7.84 1.78 0.02
N LEU A 28 -9.00 2.31 -0.35
CA LEU A 28 -9.45 3.64 0.07
C LEU A 28 -9.54 3.72 1.59
N ASP A 29 -10.21 2.75 2.24
CA ASP A 29 -10.38 2.70 3.70
C ASP A 29 -9.03 2.66 4.45
N SER A 30 -8.03 1.97 3.90
CA SER A 30 -6.69 1.90 4.49
C SER A 30 -5.92 3.23 4.45
N THR A 31 -6.29 4.15 3.57
CA THR A 31 -5.57 5.42 3.36
C THR A 31 -6.36 6.66 3.81
N ILE A 32 -7.69 6.60 3.75
CA ILE A 32 -8.56 7.74 4.07
C ILE A 32 -8.48 8.13 5.56
N ALA A 33 -8.31 7.13 6.44
CA ALA A 33 -8.22 7.36 7.88
C ALA A 33 -6.95 8.13 8.29
N ASN A 34 -5.86 8.03 7.51
CA ASN A 34 -4.58 8.67 7.86
C ASN A 34 -4.69 10.18 8.03
N VAL A 35 -5.47 10.83 7.21
CA VAL A 35 -5.65 12.29 7.22
C VAL A 35 -6.61 12.74 8.33
N ALA A 36 -7.53 11.86 8.73
CA ALA A 36 -8.57 12.16 9.71
C ALA A 36 -8.13 11.95 11.17
N ILE A 37 -6.92 11.39 11.43
CA ILE A 37 -6.46 11.09 12.80
C ILE A 37 -6.55 12.30 13.74
N PRO A 38 -6.05 13.51 13.38
CA PRO A 38 -6.12 14.64 14.29
C PRO A 38 -7.57 14.99 14.67
N THR A 39 -8.47 14.96 13.70
CA THR A 39 -9.90 15.25 13.91
C THR A 39 -10.56 14.16 14.75
N ILE A 40 -10.25 12.87 14.49
CA ILE A 40 -10.79 11.74 15.27
C ILE A 40 -10.31 11.81 16.72
N ALA A 41 -9.00 12.00 16.94
CA ALA A 41 -8.41 12.07 18.27
C ALA A 41 -9.00 13.26 19.06
N GLY A 42 -9.09 14.45 18.44
CA GLY A 42 -9.69 15.62 19.05
C GLY A 42 -11.15 15.41 19.44
N ASN A 43 -11.98 14.86 18.54
CA ASN A 43 -13.40 14.60 18.80
C ASN A 43 -13.64 13.51 19.86
N LEU A 44 -12.76 12.54 19.98
CA LEU A 44 -12.86 11.45 20.96
C LEU A 44 -12.08 11.74 22.26
N GLY A 45 -11.54 12.97 22.44
CA GLY A 45 -10.83 13.38 23.65
C GLY A 45 -9.54 12.59 23.91
N SER A 46 -8.83 12.20 22.85
CA SER A 46 -7.64 11.36 22.92
C SER A 46 -6.40 12.10 22.39
N SER A 47 -5.21 11.65 22.75
CA SER A 47 -3.97 12.20 22.18
C SER A 47 -3.77 11.73 20.74
N LEU A 48 -2.95 12.47 19.96
CA LEU A 48 -2.58 12.07 18.60
C LEU A 48 -1.91 10.69 18.57
N SER A 49 -1.02 10.41 19.52
CA SER A 49 -0.36 9.10 19.65
C SER A 49 -1.37 7.96 19.91
N GLN A 50 -2.42 8.22 20.67
CA GLN A 50 -3.51 7.24 20.84
C GLN A 50 -4.34 7.10 19.56
N GLY A 51 -4.53 8.19 18.81
CA GLY A 51 -5.27 8.20 17.54
C GLY A 51 -4.61 7.34 16.46
N THR A 52 -3.27 7.19 16.47
CA THR A 52 -2.56 6.34 15.49
C THR A 52 -2.98 4.88 15.56
N TRP A 53 -3.45 4.40 16.74
CA TRP A 53 -3.98 3.05 16.88
C TRP A 53 -5.17 2.73 15.98
N VAL A 54 -5.89 3.73 15.50
CA VAL A 54 -6.97 3.55 14.51
C VAL A 54 -6.43 2.96 13.20
N ILE A 55 -5.23 3.35 12.79
CA ILE A 55 -4.56 2.82 11.59
C ILE A 55 -3.85 1.51 11.91
N THR A 56 -3.04 1.50 12.96
CA THR A 56 -2.24 0.34 13.36
C THR A 56 -3.10 -0.89 13.60
N SER A 57 -4.21 -0.77 14.32
CA SER A 57 -5.09 -1.89 14.60
C SER A 57 -5.69 -2.53 13.35
N PHE A 58 -6.13 -1.71 12.39
CA PHE A 58 -6.58 -2.20 11.09
C PHE A 58 -5.44 -2.84 10.30
N GLY A 59 -4.29 -2.19 10.22
CA GLY A 59 -3.11 -2.66 9.48
C GLY A 59 -2.62 -4.02 9.98
N VAL A 60 -2.47 -4.17 11.30
CA VAL A 60 -2.09 -5.44 11.96
C VAL A 60 -3.09 -6.55 11.63
N ALA A 61 -4.37 -6.29 11.85
CA ALA A 61 -5.44 -7.27 11.62
C ALA A 61 -5.53 -7.69 10.15
N ASN A 62 -5.39 -6.72 9.22
CA ASN A 62 -5.38 -6.96 7.79
C ASN A 62 -4.14 -7.77 7.36
N ALA A 63 -2.95 -7.41 7.85
CA ALA A 63 -1.71 -8.13 7.54
C ALA A 63 -1.75 -9.59 7.97
N ILE A 64 -2.36 -9.89 9.14
CA ILE A 64 -2.57 -11.26 9.61
C ILE A 64 -3.60 -12.00 8.74
N SER A 65 -4.66 -11.34 8.32
CA SER A 65 -5.77 -11.96 7.60
C SER A 65 -5.47 -12.25 6.13
N ILE A 66 -4.63 -11.45 5.48
CA ILE A 66 -4.29 -11.66 4.06
C ILE A 66 -3.76 -13.07 3.78
N PRO A 67 -2.72 -13.59 4.46
CA PRO A 67 -2.17 -14.91 4.15
C PRO A 67 -3.15 -16.06 4.45
N LEU A 68 -4.11 -15.86 5.35
CA LEU A 68 -5.15 -16.84 5.64
C LEU A 68 -6.15 -17.05 4.50
N THR A 69 -6.23 -16.12 3.56
CA THR A 69 -7.24 -16.11 2.49
C THR A 69 -7.18 -17.38 1.64
N GLY A 70 -5.99 -17.87 1.31
CA GLY A 70 -5.84 -19.07 0.50
C GLY A 70 -6.40 -20.34 1.18
N TRP A 71 -6.18 -20.48 2.47
CA TRP A 71 -6.72 -21.57 3.27
C TRP A 71 -8.25 -21.44 3.48
N LEU A 72 -8.71 -20.22 3.80
CA LEU A 72 -10.15 -19.93 3.96
C LEU A 72 -10.92 -20.17 2.66
N ALA A 73 -10.36 -19.76 1.50
CA ALA A 73 -10.98 -19.96 0.19
C ALA A 73 -11.16 -21.45 -0.14
N LYS A 74 -10.19 -22.31 0.19
CA LYS A 74 -10.32 -23.76 0.02
C LYS A 74 -11.37 -24.37 0.94
N ARG A 75 -11.56 -23.81 2.13
CA ARG A 75 -12.51 -24.34 3.13
C ARG A 75 -13.95 -23.87 2.93
N VAL A 76 -14.16 -22.61 2.59
CA VAL A 76 -15.47 -21.95 2.51
C VAL A 76 -15.93 -21.78 1.06
N GLY A 77 -15.00 -21.67 0.14
CA GLY A 77 -15.20 -21.28 -1.26
C GLY A 77 -14.89 -19.80 -1.49
N GLU A 78 -14.40 -19.48 -2.67
CA GLU A 78 -13.93 -18.11 -3.00
C GLU A 78 -15.11 -17.11 -3.03
N VAL A 79 -16.23 -17.47 -3.64
CA VAL A 79 -17.37 -16.56 -3.82
C VAL A 79 -18.05 -16.29 -2.47
N LYS A 80 -18.29 -17.33 -1.68
CA LYS A 80 -18.89 -17.17 -0.34
C LYS A 80 -18.01 -16.36 0.57
N LEU A 81 -16.69 -16.65 0.59
CA LEU A 81 -15.73 -15.92 1.42
C LEU A 81 -15.71 -14.45 1.03
N PHE A 82 -15.68 -14.13 -0.27
CA PHE A 82 -15.71 -12.77 -0.77
C PHE A 82 -16.99 -12.02 -0.35
N LEU A 83 -18.17 -12.66 -0.51
CA LEU A 83 -19.44 -12.07 -0.09
C LEU A 83 -19.52 -11.80 1.41
N TRP A 84 -19.16 -12.80 2.24
CA TRP A 84 -19.17 -12.63 3.68
C TRP A 84 -18.17 -11.57 4.15
N SER A 85 -16.97 -11.55 3.58
CA SER A 85 -15.96 -10.51 3.86
C SER A 85 -16.47 -9.12 3.48
N THR A 86 -17.13 -8.96 2.33
CA THR A 86 -17.68 -7.67 1.90
C THR A 86 -18.81 -7.20 2.82
N ILE A 87 -19.74 -8.09 3.18
CA ILE A 87 -20.86 -7.76 4.09
C ILE A 87 -20.31 -7.36 5.46
N ALA A 88 -19.43 -8.19 6.02
CA ALA A 88 -18.85 -7.93 7.33
C ALA A 88 -17.99 -6.66 7.34
N PHE A 89 -17.27 -6.37 6.24
CA PHE A 89 -16.52 -5.12 6.08
C PHE A 89 -17.45 -3.90 6.11
N ALA A 90 -18.56 -3.94 5.37
CA ALA A 90 -19.53 -2.83 5.36
C ALA A 90 -20.16 -2.61 6.74
N ILE A 91 -20.50 -3.70 7.45
CA ILE A 91 -21.05 -3.63 8.83
C ILE A 91 -20.00 -3.07 9.81
N ALA A 92 -18.75 -3.58 9.76
CA ALA A 92 -17.67 -3.09 10.61
C ALA A 92 -17.34 -1.62 10.31
N SER A 93 -17.38 -1.22 9.05
CA SER A 93 -17.20 0.17 8.64
C SER A 93 -18.30 1.08 9.19
N TRP A 94 -19.55 0.66 9.11
CA TRP A 94 -20.65 1.37 9.75
C TRP A 94 -20.42 1.50 11.27
N ALA A 95 -20.02 0.41 11.94
CA ALA A 95 -19.75 0.41 13.36
C ALA A 95 -18.56 1.33 13.75
N CYS A 96 -17.54 1.44 12.90
CA CYS A 96 -16.46 2.43 13.06
C CYS A 96 -17.03 3.85 13.04
N GLY A 97 -17.90 4.15 12.07
CA GLY A 97 -18.46 5.49 11.90
C GLY A 97 -19.37 5.98 13.04
N VAL A 98 -20.04 5.04 13.76
CA VAL A 98 -20.89 5.34 14.93
C VAL A 98 -20.16 5.24 16.27
N SER A 99 -18.85 4.97 16.27
CA SER A 99 -18.08 4.80 17.50
C SER A 99 -18.03 6.08 18.32
N SER A 100 -18.37 5.97 19.61
CA SER A 100 -18.41 7.10 20.57
C SER A 100 -17.15 7.19 21.45
N SER A 101 -16.23 6.25 21.34
CA SER A 101 -14.96 6.25 22.06
C SER A 101 -13.83 5.67 21.19
N LEU A 102 -12.58 6.05 21.47
CA LEU A 102 -11.42 5.55 20.74
C LEU A 102 -11.29 4.03 20.86
N ASN A 103 -11.51 3.47 22.06
CA ASN A 103 -11.40 2.01 22.27
C ASN A 103 -12.46 1.25 21.45
N MET A 104 -13.68 1.77 21.34
CA MET A 104 -14.74 1.20 20.51
C MET A 104 -14.35 1.24 19.03
N LEU A 105 -13.80 2.36 18.58
CA LEU A 105 -13.31 2.52 17.21
C LEU A 105 -12.18 1.53 16.91
N ILE A 106 -11.16 1.42 17.78
CA ILE A 106 -10.06 0.47 17.63
C ILE A 106 -10.59 -0.97 17.55
N PHE A 107 -11.53 -1.35 18.41
CA PHE A 107 -12.13 -2.69 18.38
C PHE A 107 -12.78 -3.00 17.02
N PHE A 108 -13.58 -2.07 16.48
CA PHE A 108 -14.18 -2.27 15.16
C PHE A 108 -13.18 -2.19 14.02
N ARG A 109 -12.10 -1.43 14.16
CA ARG A 109 -10.99 -1.42 13.20
C ARG A 109 -10.26 -2.77 13.13
N VAL A 110 -10.08 -3.45 14.25
CA VAL A 110 -9.54 -4.83 14.26
C VAL A 110 -10.46 -5.77 13.48
N ILE A 111 -11.79 -5.73 13.77
CA ILE A 111 -12.76 -6.58 13.05
C ILE A 111 -12.73 -6.25 11.55
N GLN A 112 -12.75 -4.97 11.19
CA GLN A 112 -12.71 -4.50 9.82
C GLN A 112 -11.42 -4.97 9.10
N GLY A 113 -10.27 -4.92 9.76
CA GLY A 113 -8.99 -5.39 9.23
C GLY A 113 -9.00 -6.91 8.97
N ILE A 114 -9.54 -7.71 9.89
CA ILE A 114 -9.66 -9.16 9.71
C ILE A 114 -10.50 -9.51 8.48
N VAL A 115 -11.65 -8.87 8.30
CA VAL A 115 -12.54 -9.17 7.18
C VAL A 115 -12.10 -8.51 5.87
N ALA A 116 -11.24 -7.50 5.91
CA ALA A 116 -10.65 -6.86 4.74
C ALA A 116 -9.62 -7.74 4.02
N GLY A 117 -8.84 -8.55 4.76
CA GLY A 117 -7.73 -9.32 4.22
C GLY A 117 -8.06 -10.15 2.97
N PRO A 118 -9.18 -10.88 2.92
CA PRO A 118 -9.57 -11.66 1.75
C PRO A 118 -9.97 -10.85 0.52
N LEU A 119 -10.39 -9.59 0.63
CA LEU A 119 -11.04 -8.85 -0.46
C LEU A 119 -10.13 -8.66 -1.68
N ILE A 120 -8.89 -8.21 -1.50
CA ILE A 120 -7.94 -7.99 -2.62
C ILE A 120 -7.52 -9.31 -3.28
N PRO A 121 -7.03 -10.33 -2.55
CA PRO A 121 -6.61 -11.59 -3.16
C PRO A 121 -7.75 -12.31 -3.88
N LEU A 122 -8.96 -12.32 -3.30
CA LEU A 122 -10.12 -12.97 -3.91
C LEU A 122 -10.64 -12.19 -5.12
N SER A 123 -10.65 -10.85 -5.09
CA SER A 123 -10.98 -10.06 -6.28
C SER A 123 -10.10 -10.45 -7.45
N GLN A 124 -8.80 -10.60 -7.22
CA GLN A 124 -7.82 -10.96 -8.23
C GLN A 124 -8.02 -12.40 -8.73
N SER A 125 -8.20 -13.37 -7.80
CA SER A 125 -8.46 -14.78 -8.13
C SER A 125 -9.76 -14.95 -8.91
N LEU A 126 -10.85 -14.35 -8.43
CA LEU A 126 -12.17 -14.43 -9.08
C LEU A 126 -12.18 -13.79 -10.48
N LEU A 127 -11.46 -12.68 -10.68
CA LEU A 127 -11.26 -12.10 -12.00
C LEU A 127 -10.58 -13.10 -12.93
N LEU A 128 -9.44 -13.67 -12.53
CA LEU A 128 -8.66 -14.60 -13.35
C LEU A 128 -9.41 -15.90 -13.65
N ASN A 129 -10.19 -16.41 -12.69
CA ASN A 129 -10.93 -17.67 -12.85
C ASN A 129 -12.15 -17.53 -13.78
N ASN A 130 -12.79 -16.34 -13.83
CA ASN A 130 -14.03 -16.13 -14.58
C ASN A 130 -13.82 -15.43 -15.94
N TYR A 131 -12.64 -14.85 -16.18
CA TYR A 131 -12.32 -14.25 -17.49
C TYR A 131 -11.87 -15.29 -18.52
N PRO A 132 -12.25 -15.11 -19.81
CA PRO A 132 -11.63 -15.88 -20.88
C PRO A 132 -10.12 -15.74 -20.86
N PRO A 133 -9.35 -16.83 -21.10
CA PRO A 133 -7.88 -16.78 -21.03
C PRO A 133 -7.25 -15.65 -21.85
N ALA A 134 -7.75 -15.40 -23.05
CA ALA A 134 -7.28 -14.32 -23.93
C ALA A 134 -7.51 -12.89 -23.39
N LYS A 135 -8.42 -12.71 -22.42
CA LYS A 135 -8.80 -11.39 -21.87
C LYS A 135 -8.35 -11.21 -20.41
N ARG A 136 -7.65 -12.16 -19.81
CA ARG A 136 -7.19 -12.08 -18.40
C ARG A 136 -6.29 -10.89 -18.13
N SER A 137 -5.47 -10.50 -19.10
CA SER A 137 -4.60 -9.32 -18.99
C SER A 137 -5.41 -8.02 -18.90
N ILE A 138 -6.55 -7.92 -19.57
CA ILE A 138 -7.47 -6.78 -19.46
C ILE A 138 -8.07 -6.73 -18.05
N ALA A 139 -8.48 -7.88 -17.51
CA ALA A 139 -9.01 -7.97 -16.15
C ALA A 139 -8.00 -7.46 -15.11
N LEU A 140 -6.76 -7.95 -15.20
CA LEU A 140 -5.68 -7.51 -14.32
C LEU A 140 -5.32 -6.02 -14.50
N ALA A 141 -5.42 -5.50 -15.72
CA ALA A 141 -5.17 -4.09 -15.99
C ALA A 141 -6.23 -3.19 -15.34
N LEU A 142 -7.51 -3.54 -15.43
CA LEU A 142 -8.62 -2.82 -14.78
C LEU A 142 -8.50 -2.89 -13.26
N TRP A 143 -8.18 -4.06 -12.72
CA TRP A 143 -7.91 -4.25 -11.29
C TRP A 143 -6.69 -3.42 -10.83
N SER A 144 -5.60 -3.42 -11.58
CA SER A 144 -4.38 -2.66 -11.26
C SER A 144 -4.62 -1.15 -11.27
N MET A 145 -5.43 -0.65 -12.20
CA MET A 145 -5.87 0.75 -12.23
C MET A 145 -6.55 1.12 -10.92
N THR A 146 -7.43 0.28 -10.41
CA THR A 146 -8.14 0.50 -9.14
C THR A 146 -7.19 0.56 -7.96
N VAL A 147 -6.26 -0.39 -7.85
CA VAL A 147 -5.24 -0.43 -6.79
C VAL A 147 -4.33 0.80 -6.82
N SER A 148 -4.07 1.35 -8.01
CA SER A 148 -3.20 2.52 -8.17
C SER A 148 -3.90 3.83 -7.81
N VAL A 149 -5.20 3.95 -8.11
CA VAL A 149 -5.97 5.20 -7.92
C VAL A 149 -6.50 5.34 -6.49
N ALA A 150 -6.90 4.24 -5.87
CA ALA A 150 -7.53 4.26 -4.55
C ALA A 150 -6.68 4.94 -3.44
N PRO A 151 -5.34 4.69 -3.33
CA PRO A 151 -4.52 5.37 -2.33
C PRO A 151 -4.46 6.89 -2.47
N ILE A 152 -4.66 7.38 -3.70
CA ILE A 152 -4.63 8.81 -4.02
C ILE A 152 -5.96 9.48 -3.63
N CYS A 153 -7.07 8.78 -3.85
CA CYS A 153 -8.39 9.26 -3.46
C CYS A 153 -8.53 9.38 -1.93
N GLY A 154 -7.81 8.54 -1.16
CA GLY A 154 -7.89 8.51 0.31
C GLY A 154 -7.63 9.87 0.95
N PRO A 155 -6.44 10.46 0.82
CA PRO A 155 -6.13 11.76 1.39
C PRO A 155 -7.05 12.88 0.91
N ILE A 156 -7.43 12.90 -0.36
CA ILE A 156 -8.32 13.94 -0.94
C ILE A 156 -9.71 13.85 -0.32
N LEU A 157 -10.33 12.68 -0.35
CA LEU A 157 -11.67 12.48 0.21
C LEU A 157 -11.66 12.57 1.73
N GLY A 158 -10.61 12.03 2.38
CA GLY A 158 -10.46 12.08 3.82
C GLY A 158 -10.29 13.50 4.35
N GLY A 159 -9.46 14.31 3.69
CA GLY A 159 -9.30 15.74 4.02
C GLY A 159 -10.61 16.49 3.84
N TYR A 160 -11.24 16.36 2.67
CA TYR A 160 -12.52 17.04 2.39
C TYR A 160 -13.63 16.66 3.37
N ILE A 161 -13.76 15.38 3.70
CA ILE A 161 -14.79 14.90 4.63
C ILE A 161 -14.48 15.39 6.06
N SER A 162 -13.23 15.31 6.50
CA SER A 162 -12.83 15.73 7.84
C SER A 162 -12.96 17.24 8.07
N ASP A 163 -12.76 18.05 7.01
CA ASP A 163 -12.84 19.50 7.08
C ASP A 163 -14.29 20.01 7.02
N ASN A 164 -15.20 19.29 6.32
CA ASN A 164 -16.55 19.78 6.04
C ASN A 164 -17.68 18.97 6.70
N TYR A 165 -17.40 17.74 7.15
CA TYR A 165 -18.40 16.83 7.72
C TYR A 165 -17.87 16.16 9.00
N HIS A 166 -18.74 15.40 9.68
CA HIS A 166 -18.32 14.56 10.79
C HIS A 166 -17.38 13.46 10.29
N TRP A 167 -16.24 13.23 11.00
CA TRP A 167 -15.23 12.24 10.62
C TRP A 167 -15.77 10.83 10.36
N GLY A 168 -16.86 10.42 11.01
CA GLY A 168 -17.49 9.11 10.81
C GLY A 168 -17.88 8.83 9.35
N TRP A 169 -18.08 9.88 8.54
CA TRP A 169 -18.40 9.72 7.12
C TRP A 169 -17.29 9.07 6.30
N ILE A 170 -16.02 9.15 6.75
CA ILE A 170 -14.91 8.42 6.07
C ILE A 170 -15.15 6.91 6.08
N PHE A 171 -15.89 6.40 7.06
CA PHE A 171 -16.27 4.99 7.17
C PHE A 171 -17.63 4.72 6.51
N PHE A 172 -18.62 5.61 6.65
CA PHE A 172 -19.96 5.42 6.09
C PHE A 172 -19.97 5.32 4.57
N ILE A 173 -19.03 5.94 3.84
CA ILE A 173 -18.94 5.83 2.39
C ILE A 173 -18.75 4.39 1.91
N ASN A 174 -18.18 3.51 2.74
CA ASN A 174 -17.98 2.11 2.40
C ASN A 174 -19.29 1.30 2.42
N VAL A 175 -20.31 1.75 3.15
CA VAL A 175 -21.57 1.00 3.29
C VAL A 175 -22.33 0.90 1.96
N PRO A 176 -22.66 2.02 1.25
CA PRO A 176 -23.34 1.93 -0.04
C PRO A 176 -22.48 1.21 -1.10
N ILE A 177 -21.15 1.38 -1.06
CA ILE A 177 -20.25 0.67 -1.96
C ILE A 177 -20.32 -0.84 -1.69
N GLY A 178 -20.24 -1.26 -0.43
CA GLY A 178 -20.33 -2.67 -0.02
C GLY A 178 -21.65 -3.32 -0.43
N VAL A 179 -22.78 -2.61 -0.24
CA VAL A 179 -24.10 -3.07 -0.69
C VAL A 179 -24.12 -3.28 -2.22
N ALA A 180 -23.63 -2.33 -2.99
CA ALA A 180 -23.56 -2.43 -4.45
C ALA A 180 -22.70 -3.62 -4.89
N VAL A 181 -21.52 -3.81 -4.27
CA VAL A 181 -20.63 -4.96 -4.54
C VAL A 181 -21.31 -6.28 -4.26
N VAL A 182 -22.01 -6.42 -3.13
CA VAL A 182 -22.73 -7.65 -2.77
C VAL A 182 -23.83 -7.96 -3.80
N LEU A 183 -24.65 -6.98 -4.17
CA LEU A 183 -25.73 -7.17 -5.14
C LEU A 183 -25.18 -7.59 -6.53
N MET A 184 -24.17 -6.89 -7.01
CA MET A 184 -23.53 -7.21 -8.30
C MET A 184 -22.85 -8.60 -8.27
N THR A 185 -22.20 -8.96 -7.16
CA THR A 185 -21.55 -10.27 -7.01
C THR A 185 -22.59 -11.39 -6.97
N LEU A 186 -23.68 -11.23 -6.23
CA LEU A 186 -24.78 -12.20 -6.19
C LEU A 186 -25.42 -12.38 -7.57
N GLN A 187 -25.55 -11.31 -8.36
CA GLN A 187 -26.10 -11.37 -9.70
C GLN A 187 -25.19 -12.15 -10.68
N THR A 188 -23.87 -12.01 -10.56
CA THR A 188 -22.92 -12.52 -11.56
C THR A 188 -22.24 -13.82 -11.19
N LEU A 189 -21.96 -14.05 -9.89
CA LEU A 189 -21.19 -15.20 -9.40
C LEU A 189 -22.04 -16.24 -8.65
N ARG A 190 -23.36 -16.09 -8.62
CA ARG A 190 -24.26 -17.09 -8.00
C ARG A 190 -24.12 -18.44 -8.72
N GLY A 191 -23.80 -19.48 -7.94
CA GLY A 191 -23.58 -20.83 -8.46
C GLY A 191 -22.18 -21.08 -9.06
N ARG A 192 -21.26 -20.13 -8.98
CA ARG A 192 -19.87 -20.24 -9.47
C ARG A 192 -18.87 -20.49 -8.35
N GLU A 193 -19.28 -21.24 -7.34
CA GLU A 193 -18.41 -21.53 -6.20
C GLU A 193 -17.27 -22.49 -6.56
N THR A 194 -16.11 -22.25 -5.97
CA THR A 194 -14.96 -23.15 -6.08
C THR A 194 -15.18 -24.40 -5.22
N ARG A 195 -14.49 -25.51 -5.55
CA ARG A 195 -14.53 -26.72 -4.75
C ARG A 195 -14.02 -26.45 -3.35
N THR A 196 -14.77 -26.89 -2.35
CA THR A 196 -14.38 -26.80 -0.95
C THR A 196 -13.79 -28.11 -0.46
N GLU A 197 -12.73 -28.01 0.35
CA GLU A 197 -12.08 -29.14 0.99
C GLU A 197 -12.14 -28.93 2.52
N ARG A 198 -12.58 -29.96 3.27
CA ARG A 198 -12.53 -29.92 4.73
C ARG A 198 -11.09 -30.17 5.20
N ARG A 199 -10.30 -29.11 5.33
CA ARG A 199 -8.98 -29.16 5.93
C ARG A 199 -9.05 -28.85 7.42
N ARG A 200 -8.18 -29.51 8.21
CA ARG A 200 -8.01 -29.17 9.63
C ARG A 200 -7.41 -27.78 9.75
N ILE A 201 -7.74 -27.08 10.84
CA ILE A 201 -7.12 -25.80 11.16
C ILE A 201 -5.75 -26.11 11.76
N ASP A 202 -4.70 -25.56 11.17
CA ASP A 202 -3.39 -25.52 11.79
C ASP A 202 -3.37 -24.41 12.84
N ALA A 203 -3.65 -24.78 14.09
CA ALA A 203 -3.70 -23.83 15.20
C ALA A 203 -2.31 -23.28 15.55
N VAL A 204 -1.24 -24.05 15.31
CA VAL A 204 0.14 -23.66 15.62
C VAL A 204 0.60 -22.63 14.60
N GLY A 205 0.46 -22.91 13.30
CA GLY A 205 0.80 -21.96 12.23
C GLY A 205 -0.01 -20.66 12.37
N LEU A 206 -1.31 -20.75 12.70
CA LEU A 206 -2.14 -19.57 12.96
C LEU A 206 -1.63 -18.74 14.15
N ALA A 207 -1.29 -19.37 15.27
CA ALA A 207 -0.76 -18.67 16.43
C ALA A 207 0.59 -17.99 16.13
N LEU A 208 1.49 -18.70 15.45
CA LEU A 208 2.78 -18.16 15.05
C LEU A 208 2.63 -16.99 14.05
N LEU A 209 1.69 -17.08 13.12
CA LEU A 209 1.37 -16.01 12.18
C LEU A 209 0.85 -14.77 12.92
N VAL A 210 -0.12 -14.93 13.83
CA VAL A 210 -0.71 -13.83 14.61
C VAL A 210 0.36 -13.16 15.47
N ILE A 211 1.16 -13.94 16.19
CA ILE A 211 2.21 -13.41 17.08
C ILE A 211 3.33 -12.76 16.25
N GLY A 212 3.83 -13.45 15.23
CA GLY A 212 4.98 -12.99 14.46
C GLY A 212 4.67 -11.74 13.63
N ILE A 213 3.62 -11.80 12.82
CA ILE A 213 3.22 -10.67 11.95
C ILE A 213 2.62 -9.53 12.78
N GLY A 214 1.83 -9.86 13.81
CA GLY A 214 1.29 -8.85 14.73
C GLY A 214 2.37 -8.05 15.43
N SER A 215 3.36 -8.73 16.03
CA SER A 215 4.50 -8.05 16.69
C SER A 215 5.34 -7.26 15.69
N LEU A 216 5.59 -7.80 14.49
CA LEU A 216 6.34 -7.10 13.45
C LEU A 216 5.62 -5.82 13.01
N GLN A 217 4.31 -5.89 12.75
CA GLN A 217 3.55 -4.73 12.30
C GLN A 217 3.47 -3.64 13.38
N ILE A 218 3.22 -4.03 14.64
CA ILE A 218 3.21 -3.06 15.76
C ILE A 218 4.59 -2.42 15.92
N MET A 219 5.67 -3.20 15.84
CA MET A 219 7.04 -2.70 15.89
C MET A 219 7.31 -1.68 14.77
N LEU A 220 6.89 -1.96 13.54
CA LEU A 220 7.07 -1.06 12.40
C LEU A 220 6.25 0.23 12.54
N ASP A 221 5.01 0.14 13.00
CA ASP A 221 4.11 1.29 13.12
C ASP A 221 4.52 2.23 14.28
N ARG A 222 4.97 1.66 15.41
CA ARG A 222 5.31 2.44 16.61
C ARG A 222 6.80 2.71 16.78
N GLY A 223 7.65 2.10 15.96
CA GLY A 223 9.10 2.20 16.09
C GLY A 223 9.59 3.65 16.13
N LYS A 224 9.08 4.50 15.23
CA LYS A 224 9.44 5.93 15.18
C LYS A 224 9.01 6.69 16.45
N GLU A 225 7.81 6.42 16.98
CA GLU A 225 7.27 7.11 18.16
C GLU A 225 8.02 6.75 19.46
N LEU A 226 8.58 5.54 19.50
CA LEU A 226 9.26 4.98 20.69
C LEU A 226 10.80 4.96 20.54
N ASP A 227 11.36 5.74 19.63
CA ASP A 227 12.81 5.81 19.38
C ASP A 227 13.46 4.44 19.10
N TRP A 228 12.75 3.57 18.40
CA TRP A 228 13.22 2.27 17.93
C TRP A 228 13.86 1.43 19.06
N PHE A 229 15.08 0.94 18.83
CA PHE A 229 15.79 0.05 19.75
C PHE A 229 16.27 0.73 21.07
N SER A 230 15.95 2.00 21.28
CA SER A 230 16.07 2.64 22.58
C SER A 230 14.93 2.24 23.53
N SER A 231 13.80 1.78 22.98
CA SER A 231 12.64 1.31 23.73
C SER A 231 12.69 -0.19 24.00
N GLN A 232 12.50 -0.58 25.26
CA GLN A 232 12.40 -1.98 25.65
C GLN A 232 11.19 -2.68 25.00
N GLU A 233 10.08 -1.96 24.78
CA GLU A 233 8.89 -2.47 24.08
C GLU A 233 9.22 -2.89 22.64
N ILE A 234 9.93 -2.05 21.90
CA ILE A 234 10.33 -2.33 20.51
C ILE A 234 11.33 -3.49 20.45
N ILE A 235 12.27 -3.58 21.38
CA ILE A 235 13.22 -4.72 21.47
C ILE A 235 12.46 -6.02 21.68
N ILE A 236 11.51 -6.06 22.63
CA ILE A 236 10.72 -7.26 22.91
C ILE A 236 9.88 -7.64 21.67
N LEU A 237 9.18 -6.68 21.05
CA LEU A 237 8.38 -6.92 19.83
C LEU A 237 9.25 -7.45 18.69
N THR A 238 10.47 -6.92 18.53
CA THR A 238 11.42 -7.39 17.49
C THR A 238 11.84 -8.84 17.75
N VAL A 239 12.24 -9.16 18.98
CA VAL A 239 12.66 -10.53 19.33
C VAL A 239 11.49 -11.50 19.13
N VAL A 240 10.29 -11.16 19.64
CA VAL A 240 9.09 -11.99 19.47
C VAL A 240 8.76 -12.17 17.99
N ALA A 241 8.79 -11.11 17.19
CA ALA A 241 8.52 -11.17 15.76
C ALA A 241 9.53 -12.09 15.04
N VAL A 242 10.83 -11.90 15.26
CA VAL A 242 11.88 -12.71 14.60
C VAL A 242 11.75 -14.18 14.99
N VAL A 243 11.62 -14.47 16.27
CA VAL A 243 11.49 -15.86 16.76
C VAL A 243 10.23 -16.51 16.20
N ALA A 244 9.06 -15.84 16.30
CA ALA A 244 7.80 -16.41 15.82
C ALA A 244 7.79 -16.59 14.29
N ILE A 245 8.36 -15.66 13.51
CA ILE A 245 8.45 -15.80 12.05
C ILE A 245 9.41 -16.92 11.66
N CYS A 246 10.56 -17.06 12.33
CA CYS A 246 11.46 -18.17 12.07
C CYS A 246 10.78 -19.53 12.33
N PHE A 247 10.09 -19.65 13.47
CA PHE A 247 9.32 -20.86 13.77
C PHE A 247 8.17 -21.08 12.78
N LEU A 248 7.46 -20.00 12.36
CA LEU A 248 6.40 -20.08 11.36
C LEU A 248 6.95 -20.65 10.04
N ILE A 249 8.08 -20.13 9.54
CA ILE A 249 8.68 -20.62 8.29
C ILE A 249 9.03 -22.11 8.38
N VAL A 250 9.66 -22.55 9.47
CA VAL A 250 10.00 -23.94 9.69
C VAL A 250 8.73 -24.80 9.76
N TRP A 251 7.71 -24.35 10.49
CA TRP A 251 6.44 -25.05 10.65
C TRP A 251 5.72 -25.22 9.30
N GLU A 252 5.52 -24.13 8.56
CA GLU A 252 4.82 -24.13 7.27
C GLU A 252 5.56 -24.95 6.18
N LEU A 253 6.89 -25.17 6.32
CA LEU A 253 7.66 -26.04 5.43
C LEU A 253 7.58 -27.51 5.83
N THR A 254 7.20 -27.83 7.06
CA THR A 254 7.18 -29.21 7.60
C THR A 254 5.78 -29.77 7.80
N ASP A 255 4.76 -28.93 7.89
CA ASP A 255 3.37 -29.37 8.04
C ASP A 255 2.76 -29.82 6.71
N ASP A 256 1.96 -30.89 6.75
CA ASP A 256 1.25 -31.45 5.60
C ASP A 256 0.08 -30.56 5.11
N ASN A 257 -0.44 -29.69 5.98
CA ASN A 257 -1.58 -28.82 5.69
C ASN A 257 -1.31 -27.36 6.05
N PRO A 258 -0.26 -26.73 5.50
CA PRO A 258 0.14 -25.39 5.88
C PRO A 258 -0.96 -24.35 5.59
N ILE A 259 -1.03 -23.32 6.46
CA ILE A 259 -1.92 -22.16 6.26
C ILE A 259 -1.37 -21.30 5.13
N VAL A 260 -0.04 -21.10 5.10
CA VAL A 260 0.66 -20.31 4.10
C VAL A 260 1.43 -21.23 3.18
N ASP A 261 0.99 -21.35 1.92
CA ASP A 261 1.62 -22.24 0.94
C ASP A 261 2.98 -21.71 0.46
N LEU A 262 4.02 -21.87 1.27
CA LEU A 262 5.39 -21.46 0.92
C LEU A 262 5.98 -22.24 -0.27
N SER A 263 5.36 -23.37 -0.67
CA SER A 263 5.81 -24.13 -1.84
C SER A 263 5.65 -23.35 -3.15
N LEU A 264 4.88 -22.27 -3.16
CA LEU A 264 4.76 -21.36 -4.30
C LEU A 264 6.08 -20.70 -4.66
N PHE A 265 6.96 -20.46 -3.69
CA PHE A 265 8.31 -19.92 -3.93
C PHE A 265 9.24 -20.89 -4.68
N LYS A 266 8.87 -22.16 -4.87
CA LYS A 266 9.58 -23.07 -5.79
C LYS A 266 9.37 -22.66 -7.24
N SER A 267 8.30 -21.91 -7.57
CA SER A 267 8.09 -21.36 -8.91
C SER A 267 8.96 -20.13 -9.10
N ARG A 268 9.86 -20.19 -10.10
CA ARG A 268 10.80 -19.10 -10.41
C ARG A 268 10.08 -17.77 -10.68
N ASN A 269 9.01 -17.80 -11.50
CA ASN A 269 8.27 -16.60 -11.86
C ASN A 269 7.55 -16.01 -10.66
N PHE A 270 6.99 -16.87 -9.79
CA PHE A 270 6.35 -16.42 -8.55
C PHE A 270 7.35 -15.73 -7.63
N THR A 271 8.51 -16.32 -7.38
CA THR A 271 9.55 -15.77 -6.50
C THR A 271 10.07 -14.43 -7.03
N ILE A 272 10.45 -14.38 -8.30
CA ILE A 272 10.98 -13.15 -8.92
C ILE A 272 9.90 -12.05 -8.94
N GLY A 273 8.66 -12.41 -9.32
CA GLY A 273 7.55 -11.49 -9.32
C GLY A 273 7.24 -10.92 -7.92
N CYS A 274 7.20 -11.78 -6.89
CA CYS A 274 7.00 -11.35 -5.50
C CYS A 274 8.14 -10.44 -5.02
N LEU A 275 9.39 -10.75 -5.31
CA LEU A 275 10.53 -9.90 -4.94
C LEU A 275 10.47 -8.55 -5.64
N CYS A 276 10.25 -8.53 -6.96
CA CYS A 276 10.16 -7.28 -7.72
C CYS A 276 9.00 -6.40 -7.25
N ILE A 277 7.79 -6.99 -7.09
CA ILE A 277 6.61 -6.21 -6.69
C ILE A 277 6.75 -5.70 -5.26
N SER A 278 7.30 -6.51 -4.35
CA SER A 278 7.46 -6.13 -2.94
C SER A 278 8.50 -5.02 -2.76
N LEU A 279 9.70 -5.16 -3.36
CA LEU A 279 10.75 -4.15 -3.25
C LEU A 279 10.37 -2.84 -3.93
N ALA A 280 9.78 -2.90 -5.13
CA ALA A 280 9.33 -1.70 -5.81
C ALA A 280 8.14 -1.03 -5.10
N TYR A 281 7.23 -1.82 -4.52
CA TYR A 281 6.11 -1.30 -3.73
C TYR A 281 6.58 -0.65 -2.42
N MET A 282 7.63 -1.20 -1.79
CA MET A 282 8.28 -0.61 -0.61
C MET A 282 8.73 0.82 -0.88
N LEU A 283 9.43 1.05 -1.99
CA LEU A 283 9.91 2.38 -2.38
C LEU A 283 8.76 3.31 -2.79
N TYR A 284 7.82 2.79 -3.58
CA TYR A 284 6.67 3.55 -4.06
C TYR A 284 5.77 4.00 -2.91
N PHE A 285 5.47 3.09 -1.98
CA PHE A 285 4.57 3.40 -0.86
C PHE A 285 5.22 4.32 0.17
N GLY A 286 6.53 4.18 0.40
CA GLY A 286 7.30 5.15 1.19
C GLY A 286 7.20 6.57 0.63
N ALA A 287 7.29 6.72 -0.70
CA ALA A 287 7.15 8.03 -1.34
C ALA A 287 5.71 8.58 -1.32
N ILE A 288 4.69 7.71 -1.41
CA ILE A 288 3.27 8.12 -1.26
C ILE A 288 3.01 8.75 0.11
N VAL A 289 3.68 8.26 1.14
CA VAL A 289 3.54 8.79 2.50
C VAL A 289 4.41 10.03 2.71
N LEU A 290 5.65 10.01 2.24
CA LEU A 290 6.61 11.10 2.43
C LEU A 290 6.18 12.40 1.75
N LEU A 291 5.72 12.34 0.49
CA LEU A 291 5.43 13.55 -0.29
C LEU A 291 4.33 14.43 0.32
N PRO A 292 3.14 13.91 0.69
CA PRO A 292 2.13 14.75 1.33
C PRO A 292 2.57 15.30 2.69
N GLN A 293 3.36 14.55 3.46
CA GLN A 293 3.91 15.03 4.73
C GLN A 293 4.87 16.19 4.51
N LEU A 294 5.81 16.06 3.56
CA LEU A 294 6.73 17.13 3.18
C LEU A 294 5.98 18.41 2.76
N LEU A 295 4.93 18.27 1.92
CA LEU A 295 4.14 19.40 1.44
C LEU A 295 3.39 20.10 2.59
N GLN A 296 2.91 19.36 3.57
CA GLN A 296 2.20 19.92 4.73
C GLN A 296 3.16 20.55 5.73
N GLU A 297 4.24 19.88 6.11
CA GLU A 297 5.14 20.32 7.18
C GLU A 297 6.05 21.47 6.73
N VAL A 298 6.55 21.43 5.49
CA VAL A 298 7.54 22.40 4.99
C VAL A 298 6.90 23.52 4.17
N TYR A 299 5.98 23.19 3.27
CA TYR A 299 5.39 24.17 2.34
C TYR A 299 4.04 24.71 2.81
N GLY A 300 3.55 24.26 3.98
CA GLY A 300 2.32 24.78 4.59
C GLY A 300 1.05 24.42 3.82
N TYR A 301 1.05 23.38 2.98
CA TYR A 301 -0.14 22.93 2.26
C TYR A 301 -1.15 22.34 3.24
N THR A 302 -2.43 22.58 3.00
CA THR A 302 -3.48 21.84 3.68
C THR A 302 -3.47 20.38 3.19
N ALA A 303 -4.07 19.47 3.96
CA ALA A 303 -4.20 18.07 3.58
C ALA A 303 -4.84 17.90 2.19
N THR A 304 -5.86 18.71 1.88
CA THR A 304 -6.53 18.75 0.57
C THR A 304 -5.57 19.14 -0.55
N TRP A 305 -4.77 20.22 -0.38
CA TRP A 305 -3.82 20.67 -1.39
C TRP A 305 -2.65 19.70 -1.59
N ALA A 306 -2.15 19.09 -0.51
CA ALA A 306 -1.14 18.05 -0.60
C ALA A 306 -1.66 16.78 -1.33
N GLY A 307 -2.92 16.42 -1.10
CA GLY A 307 -3.61 15.38 -1.84
C GLY A 307 -3.76 15.71 -3.33
N LEU A 308 -4.18 16.94 -3.66
CA LEU A 308 -4.30 17.41 -5.05
C LEU A 308 -2.96 17.46 -5.78
N ALA A 309 -1.87 17.83 -5.11
CA ALA A 309 -0.53 17.79 -5.68
C ALA A 309 -0.06 16.35 -5.99
N SER A 310 -0.52 15.38 -5.20
CA SER A 310 -0.23 13.96 -5.40
C SER A 310 -1.15 13.28 -6.44
N ALA A 311 -2.35 13.82 -6.67
CA ALA A 311 -3.39 13.22 -7.51
C ALA A 311 -3.01 12.98 -8.98
N PRO A 312 -2.17 13.79 -9.65
CA PRO A 312 -1.86 13.60 -11.07
C PRO A 312 -1.26 12.24 -11.42
N VAL A 313 -0.65 11.54 -10.45
CA VAL A 313 -0.10 10.19 -10.67
C VAL A 313 -1.18 9.16 -11.05
N GLY A 314 -2.44 9.39 -10.68
CA GLY A 314 -3.57 8.51 -10.99
C GLY A 314 -4.13 8.69 -12.41
N ILE A 315 -3.88 9.81 -13.08
CA ILE A 315 -4.48 10.13 -14.38
C ILE A 315 -4.03 9.15 -15.47
N ILE A 316 -2.74 8.94 -15.60
CA ILE A 316 -2.17 8.08 -16.65
C ILE A 316 -2.57 6.61 -16.48
N PRO A 317 -2.55 6.00 -15.29
CA PRO A 317 -3.03 4.62 -15.11
C PRO A 317 -4.48 4.41 -15.54
N VAL A 318 -5.37 5.37 -15.32
CA VAL A 318 -6.78 5.27 -15.75
C VAL A 318 -6.88 5.13 -17.27
N ILE A 319 -6.07 5.86 -18.01
CA ILE A 319 -6.09 5.87 -19.47
C ILE A 319 -5.28 4.71 -20.05
N LEU A 320 -4.06 4.51 -19.53
CA LEU A 320 -3.07 3.63 -20.17
C LEU A 320 -3.20 2.16 -19.75
N SER A 321 -3.64 1.85 -18.51
CA SER A 321 -3.73 0.45 -18.08
C SER A 321 -4.69 -0.40 -18.90
N PRO A 322 -5.90 0.07 -19.28
CA PRO A 322 -6.78 -0.70 -20.17
C PRO A 322 -6.17 -0.94 -21.56
N ILE A 323 -5.41 0.03 -22.08
CA ILE A 323 -4.73 -0.07 -23.38
C ILE A 323 -3.63 -1.14 -23.29
N ILE A 324 -2.78 -1.08 -22.26
CA ILE A 324 -1.73 -2.07 -22.01
C ILE A 324 -2.36 -3.46 -21.88
N GLY A 325 -3.45 -3.60 -21.11
CA GLY A 325 -4.16 -4.86 -20.92
C GLY A 325 -4.66 -5.46 -22.25
N ARG A 326 -5.15 -4.62 -23.17
CA ARG A 326 -5.62 -5.05 -24.49
C ARG A 326 -4.49 -5.58 -25.38
N PHE A 327 -3.32 -4.94 -25.32
CA PHE A 327 -2.16 -5.31 -26.14
C PHE A 327 -1.18 -6.23 -25.41
N ALA A 328 -1.46 -6.63 -24.18
CA ALA A 328 -0.58 -7.43 -23.34
C ALA A 328 -0.10 -8.75 -23.98
N HIS A 329 -0.92 -9.38 -24.82
CA HIS A 329 -0.58 -10.61 -25.55
C HIS A 329 0.53 -10.42 -26.60
N LYS A 330 0.78 -9.18 -27.03
CA LYS A 330 1.85 -8.82 -27.99
C LYS A 330 3.11 -8.28 -27.33
N LEU A 331 3.07 -8.01 -26.03
CA LEU A 331 4.12 -7.33 -25.29
C LEU A 331 4.82 -8.30 -24.33
N ASP A 332 6.14 -8.23 -24.28
CA ASP A 332 6.89 -8.89 -23.21
C ASP A 332 6.70 -8.13 -21.90
N MET A 333 6.10 -8.78 -20.89
CA MET A 333 5.84 -8.19 -19.58
C MET A 333 7.10 -7.64 -18.92
N ARG A 334 8.27 -8.24 -19.15
CA ARG A 334 9.56 -7.77 -18.62
C ARG A 334 9.94 -6.41 -19.16
N ARG A 335 9.68 -6.15 -20.47
CA ARG A 335 9.95 -4.84 -21.09
C ARG A 335 9.08 -3.75 -20.51
N LEU A 336 7.80 -4.05 -20.22
CA LEU A 336 6.90 -3.11 -19.56
C LEU A 336 7.36 -2.78 -18.13
N VAL A 337 7.78 -3.78 -17.36
CA VAL A 337 8.32 -3.57 -16.01
C VAL A 337 9.65 -2.80 -16.06
N THR A 338 10.51 -3.10 -17.03
CA THR A 338 11.76 -2.34 -17.26
C THR A 338 11.46 -0.86 -17.52
N PHE A 339 10.51 -0.57 -18.42
CA PHE A 339 10.08 0.79 -18.68
C PHE A 339 9.53 1.46 -17.41
N SER A 340 8.70 0.74 -16.64
CA SER A 340 8.16 1.24 -15.37
C SER A 340 9.28 1.62 -14.38
N PHE A 341 10.25 0.75 -14.18
CA PHE A 341 11.36 1.00 -13.24
C PHE A 341 12.26 2.15 -13.68
N ILE A 342 12.52 2.29 -14.99
CA ILE A 342 13.23 3.45 -15.54
C ILE A 342 12.44 4.73 -15.27
N MET A 343 11.14 4.73 -15.53
CA MET A 343 10.30 5.91 -15.29
C MET A 343 10.21 6.28 -13.80
N TYR A 344 10.13 5.28 -12.90
CA TYR A 344 10.23 5.53 -11.45
C TYR A 344 11.60 6.18 -11.11
N ALA A 345 12.70 5.61 -11.59
CA ALA A 345 14.04 6.14 -11.34
C ALA A 345 14.15 7.60 -11.83
N VAL A 346 13.68 7.90 -13.04
CA VAL A 346 13.67 9.25 -13.61
C VAL A 346 12.85 10.22 -12.75
N CYS A 347 11.64 9.83 -12.33
CA CYS A 347 10.78 10.72 -11.54
C CYS A 347 11.34 10.96 -10.13
N PHE A 348 11.91 9.94 -9.50
CA PHE A 348 12.55 10.09 -8.18
C PHE A 348 13.83 10.94 -8.29
N TYR A 349 14.64 10.71 -9.30
CA TYR A 349 15.81 11.55 -9.59
C TYR A 349 15.40 13.01 -9.85
N TRP A 350 14.35 13.24 -10.64
CA TRP A 350 13.81 14.56 -10.91
C TRP A 350 13.45 15.29 -9.60
N ARG A 351 12.67 14.67 -8.71
CA ARG A 351 12.33 15.24 -7.39
C ARG A 351 13.55 15.56 -6.57
N ALA A 352 14.54 14.67 -6.53
CA ALA A 352 15.76 14.86 -5.76
C ALA A 352 16.57 16.12 -6.15
N TYR A 353 16.35 16.65 -7.36
CA TYR A 353 17.03 17.85 -7.85
C TYR A 353 16.15 19.10 -7.96
N THR A 354 14.82 18.96 -7.93
CA THR A 354 13.91 20.08 -8.12
C THR A 354 13.18 20.52 -6.86
N PHE A 355 13.21 19.72 -5.80
CA PHE A 355 12.57 20.11 -4.55
C PHE A 355 13.51 21.05 -3.79
N GLU A 356 13.09 22.31 -3.71
CA GLU A 356 13.83 23.41 -3.09
C GLU A 356 12.87 24.30 -2.27
N PRO A 357 13.39 25.14 -1.37
CA PRO A 357 12.55 26.09 -0.64
C PRO A 357 11.75 26.98 -1.58
N GLY A 358 10.44 27.09 -1.32
CA GLY A 358 9.56 27.95 -2.12
C GLY A 358 9.14 27.39 -3.48
N MET A 359 9.31 26.05 -3.70
CA MET A 359 8.82 25.43 -4.95
C MET A 359 7.31 25.65 -5.12
N ASP A 360 6.90 25.82 -6.36
CA ASP A 360 5.49 25.99 -6.71
C ASP A 360 4.74 24.64 -6.79
N PHE A 361 3.41 24.72 -6.91
CA PHE A 361 2.56 23.54 -7.06
C PHE A 361 2.94 22.68 -8.26
N GLY A 362 3.34 23.31 -9.38
CA GLY A 362 3.74 22.62 -10.60
C GLY A 362 4.98 21.75 -10.39
N ALA A 363 5.95 22.23 -9.62
CA ALA A 363 7.19 21.49 -9.33
C ALA A 363 6.93 20.16 -8.61
N SER A 364 5.88 20.07 -7.79
CA SER A 364 5.46 18.82 -7.17
C SER A 364 4.53 17.98 -8.05
N ALA A 365 3.60 18.61 -8.79
CA ALA A 365 2.56 17.93 -9.56
C ALA A 365 3.07 17.29 -10.87
N TRP A 366 4.00 17.93 -11.59
CA TRP A 366 4.52 17.40 -12.85
C TRP A 366 5.28 16.07 -12.70
N PRO A 367 6.20 15.90 -11.74
CA PRO A 367 6.82 14.60 -11.51
C PRO A 367 5.79 13.50 -11.16
N GLN A 368 4.70 13.86 -10.48
CA GLN A 368 3.61 12.92 -10.20
C GLN A 368 2.88 12.50 -11.47
N PHE A 369 2.54 13.45 -12.34
CA PHE A 369 1.88 13.14 -13.61
C PHE A 369 2.74 12.18 -14.46
N ILE A 370 4.03 12.48 -14.62
CA ILE A 370 4.95 11.62 -15.37
C ILE A 370 5.14 10.25 -14.69
N GLN A 371 5.18 10.20 -13.36
CA GLN A 371 5.23 8.93 -12.63
C GLN A 371 4.01 8.04 -12.91
N GLY A 372 2.88 8.61 -13.34
CA GLY A 372 1.71 7.85 -13.76
C GLY A 372 2.00 6.84 -14.88
N PHE A 373 2.96 7.11 -15.78
CA PHE A 373 3.40 6.12 -16.78
C PHE A 373 4.07 4.91 -16.12
N ALA A 374 4.89 5.14 -15.10
CA ALA A 374 5.51 4.07 -14.33
C ALA A 374 4.45 3.21 -13.65
N VAL A 375 3.50 3.82 -12.96
CA VAL A 375 2.42 3.13 -12.24
C VAL A 375 1.55 2.30 -13.18
N ALA A 376 1.21 2.82 -14.36
CA ALA A 376 0.43 2.10 -15.37
C ALA A 376 1.11 0.81 -15.86
N CYS A 377 2.44 0.82 -15.97
CA CYS A 377 3.25 -0.30 -16.42
C CYS A 377 3.78 -1.19 -15.28
N PHE A 378 3.36 -0.96 -14.03
CA PHE A 378 3.89 -1.62 -12.84
C PHE A 378 3.05 -2.82 -12.38
N PHE A 379 1.84 -2.57 -11.88
CA PHE A 379 1.07 -3.59 -11.16
C PHE A 379 0.63 -4.75 -12.06
N MET A 380 0.04 -4.45 -13.21
CA MET A 380 -0.51 -5.49 -14.10
C MET A 380 0.60 -6.41 -14.65
N PRO A 381 1.71 -5.91 -15.21
CA PRO A 381 2.75 -6.80 -15.74
C PRO A 381 3.42 -7.63 -14.66
N LEU A 382 3.74 -7.07 -13.48
CA LEU A 382 4.33 -7.83 -12.39
C LEU A 382 3.39 -8.88 -11.82
N THR A 383 2.10 -8.56 -11.65
CA THR A 383 1.11 -9.55 -11.24
C THR A 383 0.97 -10.67 -12.26
N THR A 384 0.99 -10.34 -13.55
CA THR A 384 0.96 -11.34 -14.64
C THR A 384 2.18 -12.27 -14.59
N ILE A 385 3.38 -11.74 -14.36
CA ILE A 385 4.60 -12.54 -14.17
C ILE A 385 4.46 -13.44 -12.94
N THR A 386 4.06 -12.87 -11.80
CA THR A 386 3.95 -13.56 -10.52
C THR A 386 3.00 -14.76 -10.59
N LEU A 387 1.85 -14.60 -11.22
CA LEU A 387 0.80 -15.62 -11.31
C LEU A 387 0.93 -16.52 -12.54
N SER A 388 1.95 -16.30 -13.38
CA SER A 388 2.15 -17.09 -14.60
C SER A 388 2.50 -18.55 -14.30
N GLY A 389 1.92 -19.47 -15.08
CA GLY A 389 2.19 -20.91 -14.98
C GLY A 389 1.58 -21.61 -13.75
N LEU A 390 0.80 -20.91 -12.93
CA LEU A 390 0.12 -21.51 -11.78
C LEU A 390 -1.25 -22.08 -12.17
N PRO A 391 -1.64 -23.24 -11.62
CA PRO A 391 -2.96 -23.83 -11.86
C PRO A 391 -4.06 -22.99 -11.17
N PRO A 392 -5.30 -23.00 -11.71
CA PRO A 392 -6.42 -22.20 -11.20
C PRO A 392 -6.71 -22.41 -9.70
N GLU A 393 -6.53 -23.64 -9.21
CA GLU A 393 -6.77 -24.01 -7.81
C GLU A 393 -5.79 -23.37 -6.83
N ARG A 394 -4.62 -22.91 -7.31
CA ARG A 394 -3.59 -22.26 -6.51
C ARG A 394 -3.59 -20.73 -6.63
N LEU A 395 -4.41 -20.14 -7.52
CA LEU A 395 -4.42 -18.70 -7.76
C LEU A 395 -4.81 -17.90 -6.53
N ALA A 396 -5.79 -18.35 -5.74
CA ALA A 396 -6.20 -17.67 -4.51
C ALA A 396 -5.05 -17.65 -3.47
N ALA A 397 -4.37 -18.76 -3.27
CA ALA A 397 -3.22 -18.85 -2.38
C ALA A 397 -2.03 -18.00 -2.87
N ALA A 398 -1.75 -18.04 -4.18
CA ALA A 398 -0.69 -17.26 -4.80
C ALA A 398 -0.98 -15.74 -4.74
N SER A 399 -2.21 -15.33 -5.06
CA SER A 399 -2.63 -13.94 -4.92
C SER A 399 -2.55 -13.48 -3.46
N SER A 400 -3.00 -14.31 -2.52
CA SER A 400 -2.91 -14.06 -1.08
C SER A 400 -1.46 -13.81 -0.65
N LEU A 401 -0.56 -14.75 -0.94
CA LEU A 401 0.85 -14.66 -0.54
C LEU A 401 1.57 -13.48 -1.20
N SER A 402 1.32 -13.23 -2.50
CA SER A 402 1.88 -12.09 -3.21
C SER A 402 1.38 -10.75 -2.66
N ASN A 403 0.08 -10.63 -2.34
CA ASN A 403 -0.47 -9.43 -1.74
C ASN A 403 0.02 -9.23 -0.30
N PHE A 404 0.20 -10.31 0.45
CA PHE A 404 0.79 -10.26 1.79
C PHE A 404 2.22 -9.71 1.75
N THR A 405 3.11 -10.29 0.94
CA THR A 405 4.50 -9.83 0.83
C THR A 405 4.59 -8.38 0.37
N ARG A 406 3.74 -7.98 -0.58
CA ARG A 406 3.64 -6.60 -1.05
C ARG A 406 3.18 -5.64 0.06
N THR A 407 2.12 -5.99 0.80
CA THR A 407 1.58 -5.13 1.88
C THR A 407 2.58 -4.99 3.01
N LEU A 408 3.22 -6.08 3.41
CA LEU A 408 4.27 -6.07 4.43
C LEU A 408 5.47 -5.20 3.98
N ALA A 409 5.90 -5.35 2.73
CA ALA A 409 6.96 -4.51 2.16
C ALA A 409 6.57 -3.01 2.13
N GLY A 410 5.29 -2.69 1.86
CA GLY A 410 4.77 -1.33 1.97
C GLY A 410 4.90 -0.75 3.39
N SER A 411 4.52 -1.51 4.41
CA SER A 411 4.66 -1.10 5.82
C SER A 411 6.13 -0.89 6.21
N ILE A 412 7.00 -1.82 5.83
CA ILE A 412 8.46 -1.70 6.03
C ILE A 412 8.97 -0.44 5.33
N GLY A 413 8.56 -0.21 4.08
CA GLY A 413 8.96 0.96 3.29
C GLY A 413 8.56 2.28 3.92
N THR A 414 7.32 2.39 4.39
CA THR A 414 6.83 3.57 5.11
C THR A 414 7.65 3.82 6.37
N SER A 415 7.85 2.79 7.17
CA SER A 415 8.58 2.87 8.43
C SER A 415 10.05 3.29 8.22
N ILE A 416 10.75 2.68 7.25
CA ILE A 416 12.12 3.05 6.89
C ILE A 416 12.16 4.50 6.39
N THR A 417 11.28 4.86 5.46
CA THR A 417 11.26 6.19 4.84
C THR A 417 11.04 7.29 5.86
N THR A 418 10.03 7.14 6.74
CA THR A 418 9.72 8.16 7.76
C THR A 418 10.82 8.27 8.82
N THR A 419 11.42 7.15 9.22
CA THR A 419 12.54 7.15 10.18
C THR A 419 13.79 7.76 9.56
N MET A 420 14.15 7.39 8.33
CA MET A 420 15.28 8.01 7.63
C MET A 420 15.08 9.51 7.46
N TRP A 421 13.87 9.94 7.11
CA TRP A 421 13.56 11.34 6.92
C TRP A 421 13.86 12.17 8.17
N THR A 422 13.39 11.74 9.34
CA THR A 422 13.64 12.44 10.60
C THR A 422 15.10 12.32 11.09
N ASN A 423 15.71 11.14 10.97
CA ASN A 423 17.11 10.98 11.41
C ASN A 423 18.09 11.79 10.54
N ARG A 424 17.84 11.84 9.22
CA ARG A 424 18.65 12.65 8.31
C ARG A 424 18.39 14.14 8.50
N GLU A 425 17.14 14.54 8.82
CA GLU A 425 16.82 15.92 9.19
C GLU A 425 17.63 16.35 10.41
N SER A 426 17.64 15.56 11.48
CA SER A 426 18.41 15.89 12.70
C SER A 426 19.91 16.02 12.40
N LEU A 427 20.46 15.18 11.51
CA LEU A 427 21.84 15.29 11.07
C LEU A 427 22.09 16.60 10.30
N HIS A 428 21.23 16.90 9.31
CA HIS A 428 21.37 18.13 8.51
C HIS A 428 21.10 19.38 9.36
N HIS A 429 20.14 19.32 10.29
CA HIS A 429 19.88 20.38 11.24
C HIS A 429 21.15 20.71 12.04
N ALA A 430 21.83 19.71 12.60
CA ALA A 430 23.08 19.91 13.33
C ALA A 430 24.17 20.55 12.45
N GLN A 431 24.36 20.04 11.22
CA GLN A 431 25.34 20.56 10.25
C GLN A 431 25.03 22.01 9.84
N LEU A 432 23.78 22.35 9.55
CA LEU A 432 23.37 23.68 9.15
C LEU A 432 23.49 24.68 10.32
N THR A 433 23.20 24.24 11.53
CA THR A 433 23.30 25.07 12.75
C THR A 433 24.75 25.52 13.00
N GLU A 434 25.75 24.72 12.66
CA GLU A 434 27.17 25.10 12.77
C GLU A 434 27.50 26.38 12.00
N SER A 435 26.80 26.63 10.90
CA SER A 435 26.98 27.83 10.08
C SER A 435 26.33 29.08 10.67
N VAL A 436 25.41 28.94 11.63
CA VAL A 436 24.73 30.05 12.30
C VAL A 436 25.51 30.41 13.60
N ASN A 437 26.62 31.09 13.40
CA ASN A 437 27.45 31.53 14.49
C ASN A 437 27.78 33.04 14.40
N PRO A 438 28.17 33.71 15.46
CA PRO A 438 28.44 35.17 15.50
C PRO A 438 29.55 35.65 14.55
N PHE A 439 30.36 34.74 14.02
CA PHE A 439 31.46 35.07 13.11
C PHE A 439 31.09 34.90 11.64
N ASN A 440 29.92 34.35 11.35
CA ASN A 440 29.43 34.19 9.98
C ASN A 440 28.73 35.49 9.49
N PRO A 441 29.26 36.20 8.48
CA PRO A 441 28.66 37.45 7.99
C PRO A 441 27.21 37.25 7.47
N ASN A 442 26.92 36.11 6.88
CA ASN A 442 25.58 35.81 6.36
C ASN A 442 24.57 35.63 7.50
N ALA A 443 24.97 34.97 8.60
CA ALA A 443 24.13 34.84 9.79
C ALA A 443 23.88 36.22 10.43
N GLN A 444 24.89 37.06 10.55
CA GLN A 444 24.76 38.44 11.09
C GLN A 444 23.82 39.28 10.21
N ALA A 445 23.98 39.22 8.88
CA ALA A 445 23.11 39.92 7.93
C ALA A 445 21.64 39.47 8.06
N MET A 446 21.40 38.15 8.23
CA MET A 446 20.05 37.60 8.43
C MET A 446 19.45 38.11 9.73
N TYR A 447 20.17 38.09 10.85
CA TYR A 447 19.70 38.63 12.12
C TYR A 447 19.35 40.13 11.98
N SER A 448 20.23 40.92 11.36
CA SER A 448 19.99 42.37 11.15
C SER A 448 18.77 42.63 10.28
N GLN A 449 18.51 41.83 9.25
CA GLN A 449 17.31 41.93 8.42
C GLN A 449 16.03 41.62 9.23
N LEU A 450 16.04 40.56 10.04
CA LEU A 450 14.90 40.17 10.85
C LEU A 450 14.60 41.19 11.96
N GLU A 451 15.64 41.75 12.59
CA GLU A 451 15.52 42.87 13.53
C GLU A 451 14.98 44.13 12.84
N GLY A 452 15.42 44.42 11.63
CA GLY A 452 14.88 45.51 10.80
C GLY A 452 13.41 45.35 10.44
N LEU A 453 12.88 44.11 10.45
CA LEU A 453 11.44 43.80 10.30
C LEU A 453 10.68 43.87 11.64
N GLY A 454 11.34 44.28 12.75
CA GLY A 454 10.74 44.44 14.05
C GLY A 454 10.73 43.17 14.93
N MET A 455 11.43 42.12 14.55
CA MET A 455 11.55 40.91 15.36
C MET A 455 12.56 41.13 16.50
N THR A 456 12.22 40.59 17.67
CA THR A 456 13.21 40.47 18.75
C THR A 456 14.29 39.43 18.41
N GLN A 457 15.43 39.49 19.01
CA GLN A 457 16.50 38.50 18.80
C GLN A 457 16.03 37.07 19.06
N GLN A 458 15.18 36.87 20.06
CA GLN A 458 14.61 35.56 20.36
C GLN A 458 13.66 35.07 19.23
N GLN A 459 12.82 35.96 18.67
CA GLN A 459 11.95 35.65 17.55
C GLN A 459 12.77 35.38 16.29
N ALA A 460 13.81 36.15 16.01
CA ALA A 460 14.72 35.92 14.89
C ALA A 460 15.45 34.58 15.00
N SER A 461 15.94 34.22 16.17
CA SER A 461 16.56 32.92 16.43
C SER A 461 15.56 31.77 16.22
N GLY A 462 14.33 31.89 16.70
CA GLY A 462 13.28 30.89 16.49
C GLY A 462 12.92 30.72 15.02
N TRP A 463 12.83 31.85 14.26
CA TRP A 463 12.57 31.80 12.84
C TRP A 463 13.71 31.13 12.05
N ILE A 464 14.98 31.47 12.36
CA ILE A 464 16.16 30.85 11.74
C ILE A 464 16.19 29.35 12.03
N ALA A 465 15.94 28.94 13.27
CA ALA A 465 15.88 27.51 13.66
C ALA A 465 14.81 26.77 12.84
N GLN A 466 13.63 27.37 12.65
CA GLN A 466 12.59 26.78 11.81
C GLN A 466 13.01 26.66 10.35
N GLN A 467 13.71 27.66 9.79
CA GLN A 467 14.23 27.58 8.41
C GLN A 467 15.29 26.48 8.27
N ILE A 468 16.15 26.29 9.26
CA ILE A 468 17.14 25.21 9.28
C ILE A 468 16.42 23.85 9.28
N THR A 469 15.41 23.66 10.15
CA THR A 469 14.59 22.45 10.17
C THR A 469 13.92 22.19 8.82
N ASN A 470 13.28 23.19 8.22
CA ASN A 470 12.63 23.07 6.91
C ASN A 470 13.65 22.66 5.83
N GLN A 471 14.83 23.29 5.84
CA GLN A 471 15.90 22.95 4.90
C GLN A 471 16.43 21.53 5.14
N GLY A 472 16.59 21.12 6.38
CA GLY A 472 16.97 19.76 6.76
C GLY A 472 15.97 18.72 6.26
N LEU A 473 14.67 18.99 6.39
CA LEU A 473 13.59 18.13 5.90
C LEU A 473 13.60 18.00 4.37
N ILE A 474 13.85 19.09 3.63
CA ILE A 474 13.94 19.06 2.16
C ILE A 474 15.15 18.24 1.71
N ILE A 475 16.34 18.49 2.27
CA ILE A 475 17.56 17.76 1.91
C ILE A 475 17.39 16.27 2.19
N SER A 476 16.84 15.92 3.34
CA SER A 476 16.57 14.52 3.72
C SER A 476 15.59 13.83 2.79
N ALA A 477 14.53 14.51 2.37
CA ALA A 477 13.59 13.99 1.38
C ALA A 477 14.26 13.76 0.02
N ASN A 478 15.10 14.72 -0.44
CA ASN A 478 15.85 14.62 -1.69
C ASN A 478 16.82 13.43 -1.68
N GLU A 479 17.52 13.20 -0.57
CA GLU A 479 18.39 12.02 -0.42
C GLU A 479 17.61 10.70 -0.51
N ILE A 480 16.42 10.62 0.12
CA ILE A 480 15.56 9.45 0.03
C ILE A 480 15.09 9.22 -1.41
N PHE A 481 14.68 10.26 -2.12
CA PHE A 481 14.31 10.15 -3.52
C PHE A 481 15.50 9.72 -4.38
N TRP A 482 16.68 10.27 -4.17
CA TRP A 482 17.89 9.88 -4.90
C TRP A 482 18.26 8.40 -4.67
N MET A 483 18.24 7.92 -3.42
CA MET A 483 18.48 6.51 -3.10
C MET A 483 17.42 5.60 -3.72
N SER A 484 16.16 6.00 -3.66
CA SER A 484 15.05 5.25 -4.27
C SER A 484 15.24 5.11 -5.79
N ALA A 485 15.68 6.16 -6.47
CA ALA A 485 16.00 6.11 -7.90
C ALA A 485 17.09 5.07 -8.19
N GLY A 486 18.16 5.04 -7.38
CA GLY A 486 19.23 4.05 -7.50
C GLY A 486 18.75 2.61 -7.32
N ILE A 487 17.90 2.36 -6.31
CA ILE A 487 17.36 1.02 -6.07
C ILE A 487 16.44 0.57 -7.22
N PHE A 488 15.62 1.45 -7.80
CA PHE A 488 14.81 1.11 -8.99
C PHE A 488 15.69 0.68 -10.17
N LEU A 489 16.87 1.31 -10.37
CA LEU A 489 17.81 0.87 -11.40
C LEU A 489 18.38 -0.52 -11.12
N VAL A 490 18.64 -0.86 -9.86
CA VAL A 490 19.09 -2.23 -9.48
C VAL A 490 17.99 -3.25 -9.77
N LEU A 491 16.71 -2.92 -9.52
CA LEU A 491 15.57 -3.81 -9.77
C LEU A 491 15.39 -4.14 -11.26
N LEU A 492 15.93 -3.34 -12.19
CA LEU A 492 15.92 -3.63 -13.62
C LEU A 492 16.55 -5.00 -13.93
N GLY A 493 17.66 -5.32 -13.28
CA GLY A 493 18.33 -6.61 -13.46
C GLY A 493 17.48 -7.79 -12.97
N LEU A 494 16.77 -7.59 -11.85
CA LEU A 494 16.03 -8.67 -11.20
C LEU A 494 14.86 -9.19 -12.05
N VAL A 495 14.12 -8.32 -12.74
CA VAL A 495 12.96 -8.73 -13.54
C VAL A 495 13.32 -9.64 -14.71
N TRP A 496 14.55 -9.53 -15.27
CA TRP A 496 15.01 -10.35 -16.39
C TRP A 496 15.30 -11.80 -16.02
N PHE A 497 15.36 -12.14 -14.73
CA PHE A 497 15.41 -13.54 -14.29
C PHE A 497 14.06 -14.27 -14.45
N ALA A 498 12.92 -13.58 -14.68
CA ALA A 498 11.66 -14.22 -14.98
C ALA A 498 11.68 -14.88 -16.37
N LYS A 499 11.04 -16.05 -16.51
CA LYS A 499 11.00 -16.81 -17.77
C LYS A 499 9.63 -16.76 -18.45
N PRO A 500 9.55 -16.37 -19.73
CA PRO A 500 8.32 -16.50 -20.51
C PRO A 500 7.96 -17.99 -20.74
N PRO A 501 6.71 -18.33 -21.12
CA PRO A 501 5.59 -17.43 -21.44
C PRO A 501 4.85 -16.91 -20.20
N PHE A 502 4.42 -15.65 -20.24
CA PHE A 502 3.67 -15.00 -19.18
C PHE A 502 2.16 -15.03 -19.51
N GLY A 503 1.56 -16.21 -19.46
CA GLY A 503 0.12 -16.41 -19.63
C GLY A 503 -0.46 -17.08 -18.40
N ALA A 504 -1.55 -16.56 -17.84
CA ALA A 504 -2.29 -17.26 -16.81
C ALA A 504 -2.95 -18.51 -17.42
N GLY A 505 -2.33 -19.70 -17.24
CA GLY A 505 -2.92 -20.98 -17.62
C GLY A 505 -2.68 -21.41 -19.06
N GLY A 506 -1.42 -21.55 -19.44
CA GLY A 506 -0.98 -22.25 -20.66
C GLY A 506 -0.05 -23.40 -20.32
N GLY A 507 -0.57 -24.45 -19.70
CA GLY A 507 0.08 -25.74 -19.72
C GLY A 507 -0.25 -26.42 -21.05
N GLY A 508 0.76 -26.67 -21.85
CA GLY A 508 0.63 -27.62 -22.94
C GLY A 508 1.10 -27.10 -24.30
N GLY A 509 2.22 -27.58 -24.73
CA GLY A 509 2.46 -27.80 -26.12
C GLY A 509 3.63 -27.06 -26.76
N GLY A 510 4.66 -27.80 -27.09
CA GLY A 510 5.50 -27.48 -28.23
C GLY A 510 6.98 -27.29 -27.89
N ALA A 511 7.68 -28.39 -27.76
CA ALA A 511 9.07 -28.44 -28.18
C ALA A 511 9.18 -28.03 -29.65
N HIS A 512 9.98 -27.04 -29.93
CA HIS A 512 10.85 -26.97 -31.09
C HIS A 512 12.01 -26.06 -30.74
#